data_5fc712702436600c51de2397928ac4f0
#
_entry.id   5fc712702436600c51de2397928ac4f0
#
_cell.length_a   1.000
_cell.length_b   1.000
_cell.length_c   1.000
_cell.angle_alpha   90.00
_cell.angle_beta   90.00
_cell.angle_gamma   90.00
#
_symmetry.space_group_name_H-M   'P 1'
#
loop_
_entity.id
_entity.type
_entity.pdbx_description
1 polymer ?
#
loop_
_entity_poly.entity_id
_entity_poly.type
_entity_poly.pdbx_seq_one_letter_code
_entity_poly.pdbx_strand_id
1 'polypeptide(L)'
;MTLQRVVGSGRIAGMVQLHQAVPLIERQHALIEELRARAPRYVPGTDLARRTGTTVRTVERDIARLVAAGVPVQVRRGPGGGYRIDARRELPPLVLTPGEASALVASMVAVGPYVSAAAQSALGKLLAALSPEGPSRERPSGPTSRRAAGR
;
A
#
# COMPACT_ATOMS: atom_id res chain seq x y z
N MET A 1 39.90 0.42 -31.92
CA MET A 1 39.67 -0.58 -30.87
C MET A 1 38.34 -0.28 -30.17
N THR A 2 37.56 -1.23 -30.16
CA THR A 2 36.11 -1.34 -30.05
C THR A 2 35.62 -1.12 -28.59
N LEU A 3 34.83 -0.08 -28.34
CA LEU A 3 34.03 0.06 -27.14
C LEU A 3 32.55 0.04 -27.55
N GLN A 4 32.06 -1.16 -27.81
CA GLN A 4 30.63 -1.41 -27.99
C GLN A 4 30.22 -2.64 -27.19
N ARG A 5 29.13 -2.51 -26.43
CA ARG A 5 28.36 -3.53 -25.71
C ARG A 5 28.57 -3.58 -24.19
N VAL A 6 27.89 -2.72 -23.46
CA VAL A 6 27.31 -3.10 -22.16
C VAL A 6 26.03 -2.28 -21.84
N VAL A 7 25.15 -2.00 -22.77
CA VAL A 7 23.91 -1.25 -22.46
C VAL A 7 22.61 -2.06 -22.68
N GLY A 8 22.70 -3.31 -23.17
CA GLY A 8 21.51 -4.07 -23.57
C GLY A 8 20.89 -4.99 -22.54
N SER A 9 21.62 -5.46 -21.53
CA SER A 9 21.15 -6.57 -20.70
C SER A 9 20.34 -6.16 -19.45
N GLY A 10 20.64 -4.99 -18.89
CA GLY A 10 20.01 -4.55 -17.64
C GLY A 10 18.55 -4.10 -17.77
N ARG A 11 18.18 -3.50 -18.90
CA ARG A 11 16.80 -3.03 -19.14
C ARG A 11 15.82 -4.18 -19.35
N ILE A 12 16.22 -5.21 -20.06
CA ILE A 12 15.36 -6.38 -20.35
C ILE A 12 15.15 -7.20 -19.07
N ALA A 13 16.18 -7.41 -18.28
CA ALA A 13 16.07 -8.10 -16.99
C ALA A 13 15.17 -7.36 -16.01
N GLY A 14 15.26 -6.03 -15.94
CA GLY A 14 14.38 -5.20 -15.08
C GLY A 14 12.91 -5.24 -15.52
N MET A 15 12.64 -5.23 -16.83
CA MET A 15 11.27 -5.35 -17.37
C MET A 15 10.66 -6.73 -17.11
N VAL A 16 11.43 -7.79 -17.23
CA VAL A 16 10.97 -9.17 -16.93
C VAL A 16 10.67 -9.32 -15.44
N GLN A 17 11.48 -8.76 -14.55
CA GLN A 17 11.21 -8.76 -13.11
C GLN A 17 9.97 -7.95 -12.73
N LEU A 18 9.71 -6.82 -13.37
CA LEU A 18 8.50 -6.03 -13.17
C LEU A 18 7.25 -6.78 -13.64
N HIS A 19 7.28 -7.44 -14.77
CA HIS A 19 6.17 -8.28 -15.25
C HIS A 19 5.84 -9.45 -14.32
N GLN A 20 6.81 -9.96 -13.57
CA GLN A 20 6.58 -11.00 -12.55
C GLN A 20 6.12 -10.44 -11.20
N ALA A 21 6.47 -9.20 -10.88
CA ALA A 21 6.09 -8.56 -9.63
C ALA A 21 4.62 -8.10 -9.59
N VAL A 22 4.09 -7.62 -10.72
CA VAL A 22 2.71 -7.10 -10.80
C VAL A 22 1.66 -8.13 -10.38
N PRO A 23 1.63 -9.36 -10.90
CA PRO A 23 0.67 -10.38 -10.46
C PRO A 23 0.79 -10.73 -8.97
N LEU A 24 2.00 -10.65 -8.39
CA LEU A 24 2.22 -10.84 -6.97
C LEU A 24 1.58 -9.72 -6.15
N ILE A 25 1.81 -8.47 -6.54
CA ILE A 25 1.28 -7.28 -5.84
C ILE A 25 -0.24 -7.27 -5.90
N GLU A 26 -0.83 -7.49 -7.06
CA GLU A 26 -2.28 -7.56 -7.25
C GLU A 26 -2.90 -8.65 -6.38
N ARG A 27 -2.29 -9.83 -6.34
CA ARG A 27 -2.77 -10.96 -5.54
C ARG A 27 -2.64 -10.69 -4.04
N GLN A 28 -1.52 -10.12 -3.58
CA GLN A 28 -1.32 -9.76 -2.18
C GLN A 28 -2.30 -8.67 -1.75
N HIS A 29 -2.54 -7.66 -2.59
CA HIS A 29 -3.55 -6.64 -2.33
C HIS A 29 -4.95 -7.26 -2.25
N ALA A 30 -5.32 -8.14 -3.18
CA ALA A 30 -6.59 -8.85 -3.14
C ALA A 30 -6.75 -9.70 -1.86
N LEU A 31 -5.70 -10.38 -1.40
CA LEU A 31 -5.73 -11.12 -0.13
C LEU A 31 -6.00 -10.20 1.06
N ILE A 32 -5.34 -9.06 1.16
CA ILE A 32 -5.57 -8.07 2.22
C ILE A 32 -7.03 -7.58 2.18
N GLU A 33 -7.54 -7.21 1.02
CA GLU A 33 -8.91 -6.71 0.88
C GLU A 33 -9.96 -7.79 1.18
N GLU A 34 -9.73 -9.04 0.77
CA GLU A 34 -10.61 -10.16 1.11
C GLU A 34 -10.66 -10.44 2.63
N LEU A 35 -9.53 -10.32 3.32
CA LEU A 35 -9.46 -10.45 4.78
C LEU A 35 -10.14 -9.28 5.48
N ARG A 36 -9.91 -8.04 5.00
CA ARG A 36 -10.54 -6.83 5.57
C ARG A 36 -12.06 -6.85 5.42
N ALA A 37 -12.55 -7.25 4.25
CA ALA A 37 -13.99 -7.33 3.98
C ALA A 37 -14.74 -8.32 4.88
N ARG A 38 -14.00 -9.30 5.46
CA ARG A 38 -14.57 -10.34 6.32
C ARG A 38 -14.20 -10.22 7.78
N ALA A 39 -13.43 -9.20 8.11
CA ALA A 39 -13.08 -8.96 9.51
C ALA A 39 -14.36 -8.84 10.38
N PRO A 40 -14.38 -9.38 11.58
CA PRO A 40 -13.29 -10.03 12.32
C PRO A 40 -13.19 -11.57 12.12
N ARG A 41 -13.81 -12.14 11.09
CA ARG A 41 -13.89 -13.61 10.89
C ARG A 41 -12.58 -14.17 10.35
N TYR A 42 -12.26 -15.41 10.74
CA TYR A 42 -11.22 -16.18 10.07
C TYR A 42 -11.73 -16.69 8.72
N VAL A 43 -10.92 -16.53 7.70
CA VAL A 43 -11.20 -16.96 6.33
C VAL A 43 -10.32 -18.17 6.01
N PRO A 44 -10.90 -19.34 5.66
CA PRO A 44 -10.12 -20.51 5.26
C PRO A 44 -9.26 -20.23 4.03
N GLY A 45 -8.07 -20.84 3.98
CA GLY A 45 -7.16 -20.72 2.83
C GLY A 45 -7.79 -21.18 1.51
N THR A 46 -8.67 -22.16 1.55
CA THR A 46 -9.44 -22.63 0.39
C THR A 46 -10.38 -21.56 -0.16
N ASP A 47 -11.02 -20.78 0.71
CA ASP A 47 -11.90 -19.70 0.32
C ASP A 47 -11.12 -18.53 -0.29
N LEU A 48 -9.98 -18.19 0.30
CA LEU A 48 -9.07 -17.18 -0.25
C LEU A 48 -8.56 -17.61 -1.62
N ALA A 49 -8.13 -18.86 -1.78
CA ALA A 49 -7.64 -19.40 -3.03
C ALA A 49 -8.70 -19.29 -4.16
N ARG A 50 -9.94 -19.67 -3.86
CA ARG A 50 -11.06 -19.56 -4.81
C ARG A 50 -11.31 -18.10 -5.21
N ARG A 51 -11.30 -17.17 -4.26
CA ARG A 51 -11.60 -15.75 -4.50
C ARG A 51 -10.50 -15.02 -5.24
N THR A 52 -9.25 -15.40 -5.00
CA THR A 52 -8.10 -14.78 -5.67
C THR A 52 -7.66 -15.54 -6.92
N GLY A 53 -8.40 -16.57 -7.34
CA GLY A 53 -8.12 -17.34 -8.55
C GLY A 53 -6.77 -18.07 -8.49
N THR A 54 -6.37 -18.54 -7.30
CA THR A 54 -5.07 -19.19 -7.10
C THR A 54 -5.19 -20.49 -6.30
N THR A 55 -4.07 -21.08 -5.89
CA THR A 55 -4.03 -22.31 -5.08
C THR A 55 -3.83 -21.99 -3.61
N VAL A 56 -4.26 -22.90 -2.71
CA VAL A 56 -4.04 -22.78 -1.27
C VAL A 56 -2.55 -22.61 -0.96
N ARG A 57 -1.67 -23.37 -1.61
CA ARG A 57 -0.22 -23.25 -1.45
C ARG A 57 0.31 -21.86 -1.81
N THR A 58 -0.27 -21.24 -2.83
CA THR A 58 0.08 -19.85 -3.21
C THR A 58 -0.40 -18.87 -2.16
N VAL A 59 -1.63 -19.03 -1.66
CA VAL A 59 -2.15 -18.21 -0.55
C VAL A 59 -1.25 -18.30 0.68
N GLU A 60 -0.90 -19.52 1.11
CA GLU A 60 -0.02 -19.74 2.27
C GLU A 60 1.32 -19.01 2.11
N ARG A 61 1.94 -19.12 0.93
CA ARG A 61 3.21 -18.45 0.64
C ARG A 61 3.09 -16.94 0.65
N ASP A 62 2.02 -16.39 0.06
CA ASP A 62 1.81 -14.95 0.00
C ASP A 62 1.45 -14.37 1.37
N ILE A 63 0.64 -15.07 2.15
CA ILE A 63 0.36 -14.71 3.56
C ILE A 63 1.66 -14.72 4.38
N ALA A 64 2.51 -15.74 4.22
CA ALA A 64 3.79 -15.80 4.93
C ALA A 64 4.68 -14.58 4.58
N ARG A 65 4.69 -14.14 3.33
CA ARG A 65 5.42 -12.93 2.91
C ARG A 65 4.83 -11.66 3.53
N LEU A 66 3.51 -11.53 3.57
CA LEU A 66 2.82 -10.40 4.19
C LEU A 66 3.13 -10.32 5.69
N VAL A 67 3.07 -11.46 6.39
CA VAL A 67 3.42 -11.55 7.81
C VAL A 67 4.88 -11.18 8.04
N ALA A 68 5.80 -11.69 7.22
CA ALA A 68 7.23 -11.36 7.30
C ALA A 68 7.50 -9.86 7.06
N ALA A 69 6.67 -9.20 6.25
CA ALA A 69 6.71 -7.76 6.03
C ALA A 69 6.03 -6.92 7.14
N GLY A 70 5.49 -7.56 8.18
CA GLY A 70 4.85 -6.89 9.31
C GLY A 70 3.35 -6.62 9.13
N VAL A 71 2.71 -7.14 8.08
CA VAL A 71 1.25 -7.04 7.94
C VAL A 71 0.58 -7.85 9.04
N PRO A 72 -0.36 -7.28 9.84
CA PRO A 72 -0.92 -7.92 11.03
C PRO A 72 -1.96 -8.98 10.68
N VAL A 73 -1.56 -10.01 9.94
CA VAL A 73 -2.38 -11.17 9.64
C VAL A 73 -2.27 -12.18 10.76
N GLN A 74 -3.39 -12.54 11.34
CA GLN A 74 -3.48 -13.59 12.34
C GLN A 74 -3.75 -14.93 11.66
N VAL A 75 -3.03 -15.96 12.11
CA VAL A 75 -3.14 -17.33 11.58
C VAL A 75 -3.66 -18.25 12.65
N ARG A 76 -4.73 -18.99 12.37
CA ARG A 76 -5.26 -20.06 13.25
C ARG A 76 -5.28 -21.36 12.49
N ARG A 77 -4.66 -22.39 13.09
CA ARG A 77 -4.62 -23.74 12.53
C ARG A 77 -5.80 -24.57 13.00
N GLY A 78 -6.09 -25.66 12.28
CA GLY A 78 -7.10 -26.66 12.64
C GLY A 78 -8.51 -26.35 12.14
N PRO A 79 -9.50 -27.15 12.58
CA PRO A 79 -10.90 -26.96 12.18
C PRO A 79 -11.41 -25.56 12.50
N GLY A 80 -12.04 -24.90 11.53
CA GLY A 80 -12.46 -23.50 11.65
C GLY A 80 -11.31 -22.51 11.68
N GLY A 81 -10.09 -22.94 11.32
CA GLY A 81 -8.91 -22.11 11.18
C GLY A 81 -8.90 -21.33 9.86
N GLY A 82 -7.84 -20.58 9.66
CA GLY A 82 -7.63 -19.73 8.50
C GLY A 82 -6.86 -18.47 8.86
N TYR A 83 -7.13 -17.41 8.14
CA TYR A 83 -6.45 -16.13 8.22
C TYR A 83 -7.43 -15.03 8.57
N ARG A 84 -6.98 -14.07 9.36
CA ARG A 84 -7.75 -12.89 9.76
C ARG A 84 -6.86 -11.67 9.79
N ILE A 85 -7.42 -10.51 9.49
CA ILE A 85 -6.80 -9.22 9.76
C ILE A 85 -7.75 -8.39 10.59
N ASP A 86 -7.23 -7.61 11.53
CA ASP A 86 -8.04 -6.64 12.26
C ASP A 86 -8.17 -5.39 11.38
N ALA A 87 -9.34 -5.22 10.80
CA ALA A 87 -9.62 -4.10 9.90
C ALA A 87 -10.22 -2.92 10.66
N ARG A 88 -9.54 -1.79 10.60
CA ARG A 88 -10.14 -0.50 10.93
C ARG A 88 -10.84 0.05 9.70
N ARG A 89 -11.99 0.70 9.87
CA ARG A 89 -12.69 1.37 8.77
C ARG A 89 -11.89 2.55 8.24
N GLU A 90 -11.27 3.28 9.15
CA GLU A 90 -10.42 4.42 8.84
C GLU A 90 -9.10 4.30 9.59
N LEU A 91 -8.02 4.70 8.95
CA LEU A 91 -6.72 4.82 9.59
C LEU A 91 -6.66 6.17 10.33
N PRO A 92 -6.00 6.23 11.50
CA PRO A 92 -5.68 7.51 12.09
C PRO A 92 -4.80 8.33 11.14
N PRO A 93 -4.77 9.67 11.26
CA PRO A 93 -3.86 10.49 10.48
C PRO A 93 -2.42 10.01 10.62
N LEU A 94 -1.74 9.84 9.48
CA LEU A 94 -0.33 9.49 9.41
C LEU A 94 0.45 10.75 9.04
N VAL A 95 1.48 11.04 9.81
CA VAL A 95 2.42 12.12 9.50
C VAL A 95 3.63 11.51 8.82
N LEU A 96 3.85 11.91 7.57
CA LEU A 96 5.01 11.49 6.78
C LEU A 96 5.94 12.68 6.59
N THR A 97 7.23 12.45 6.65
CA THR A 97 8.23 13.41 6.18
C THR A 97 8.19 13.49 4.65
N PRO A 98 8.64 14.59 4.03
CA PRO A 98 8.74 14.68 2.57
C PRO A 98 9.57 13.55 1.95
N GLY A 99 10.62 13.09 2.64
CA GLY A 99 11.46 11.98 2.22
C GLY A 99 10.71 10.64 2.19
N GLU A 100 9.93 10.35 3.22
CA GLU A 100 9.10 9.14 3.27
C GLU A 100 8.01 9.16 2.19
N ALA A 101 7.35 10.30 2.01
CA ALA A 101 6.35 10.46 0.95
C ALA A 101 6.99 10.28 -0.44
N SER A 102 8.17 10.85 -0.68
CA SER A 102 8.90 10.68 -1.96
C SER A 102 9.31 9.24 -2.21
N ALA A 103 9.75 8.51 -1.19
CA ALA A 103 10.10 7.09 -1.31
C ALA A 103 8.88 6.23 -1.67
N LEU A 104 7.72 6.51 -1.05
CA LEU A 104 6.47 5.83 -1.39
C LEU A 104 6.04 6.12 -2.83
N VAL A 105 6.08 7.40 -3.26
CA VAL A 105 5.77 7.79 -4.65
C VAL A 105 6.69 7.08 -5.63
N ALA A 106 8.00 7.06 -5.39
CA ALA A 106 8.95 6.38 -6.26
C ALA A 106 8.66 4.88 -6.37
N SER A 107 8.32 4.24 -5.25
CA SER A 107 7.95 2.81 -5.22
C SER A 107 6.69 2.54 -6.04
N MET A 108 5.66 3.38 -5.89
CA MET A 108 4.40 3.24 -6.64
C MET A 108 4.57 3.48 -8.13
N VAL A 109 5.40 4.47 -8.51
CA VAL A 109 5.72 4.75 -9.92
C VAL A 109 6.53 3.62 -10.54
N ALA A 110 7.47 3.02 -9.81
CA ALA A 110 8.28 1.90 -10.29
C ALA A 110 7.43 0.64 -10.57
N VAL A 111 6.38 0.40 -9.77
CA VAL A 111 5.43 -0.71 -10.00
C VAL A 111 4.53 -0.44 -11.21
N GLY A 112 4.25 0.83 -11.52
CA GLY A 112 3.50 1.25 -12.70
C GLY A 112 1.97 1.31 -12.49
N PRO A 113 1.20 1.57 -13.58
CA PRO A 113 -0.24 1.87 -13.53
C PRO A 113 -1.14 0.66 -13.24
N TYR A 114 -0.59 -0.51 -12.98
CA TYR A 114 -1.33 -1.76 -12.70
C TYR A 114 -1.96 -1.78 -11.31
N VAL A 115 -1.75 -0.73 -10.59
CA VAL A 115 -2.13 -0.63 -9.19
C VAL A 115 -3.60 -0.29 -9.14
N SER A 116 -4.30 -0.92 -8.22
CA SER A 116 -5.73 -0.74 -7.99
C SER A 116 -6.14 0.74 -7.89
N ALA A 117 -7.42 1.04 -8.07
CA ALA A 117 -7.97 2.38 -7.87
C ALA A 117 -7.60 2.98 -6.49
N ALA A 118 -7.48 2.13 -5.46
CA ALA A 118 -7.03 2.54 -4.13
C ALA A 118 -5.58 3.05 -4.15
N ALA A 119 -4.69 2.38 -4.88
CA ALA A 119 -3.30 2.82 -5.00
C ALA A 119 -3.16 4.10 -5.82
N GLN A 120 -3.95 4.25 -6.90
CA GLN A 120 -4.00 5.50 -7.66
C GLN A 120 -4.49 6.67 -6.80
N SER A 121 -5.53 6.45 -5.98
CA SER A 121 -6.02 7.45 -5.03
C SER A 121 -4.96 7.82 -3.99
N ALA A 122 -4.23 6.84 -3.45
CA ALA A 122 -3.14 7.08 -2.51
C ALA A 122 -1.99 7.87 -3.14
N LEU A 123 -1.60 7.51 -4.36
CA LEU A 123 -0.58 8.25 -5.12
C LEU A 123 -0.99 9.71 -5.34
N GLY A 124 -2.24 9.96 -5.75
CA GLY A 124 -2.76 11.31 -5.92
C GLY A 124 -2.68 12.15 -4.64
N LYS A 125 -3.03 11.56 -3.49
CA LYS A 125 -2.92 12.22 -2.17
C LYS A 125 -1.47 12.55 -1.81
N LEU A 126 -0.53 11.64 -2.05
CA LEU A 126 0.89 11.86 -1.79
C LEU A 126 1.46 12.96 -2.69
N LEU A 127 1.12 12.94 -3.99
CA LEU A 127 1.55 13.98 -4.93
C LEU A 127 1.00 15.34 -4.55
N ALA A 128 -0.28 15.43 -4.17
CA ALA A 128 -0.89 16.67 -3.71
C ALA A 128 -0.22 17.20 -2.43
N ALA A 129 0.16 16.31 -1.51
CA ALA A 129 0.85 16.70 -0.28
C ALA A 129 2.30 17.17 -0.52
N LEU A 130 2.96 16.66 -1.57
CA LEU A 130 4.33 17.07 -1.95
C LEU A 130 4.36 18.33 -2.81
N SER A 131 3.21 18.74 -3.37
CA SER A 131 3.14 19.95 -4.20
C SER A 131 3.24 21.20 -3.32
N PRO A 132 4.00 22.23 -3.75
CA PRO A 132 4.13 23.49 -3.02
C PRO A 132 2.81 24.24 -2.85
N GLU A 133 1.80 23.94 -3.68
CA GLU A 133 0.43 24.45 -3.62
C GLU A 133 -0.53 23.56 -2.83
N GLY A 134 0.01 22.66 -1.99
CA GLY A 134 -0.80 21.83 -1.10
C GLY A 134 -1.77 22.68 -0.26
N PRO A 135 -2.89 22.11 0.23
CA PRO A 135 -3.96 22.85 0.88
C PRO A 135 -3.37 23.74 1.99
N SER A 136 -3.46 25.05 1.77
CA SER A 136 -3.05 26.05 2.75
C SER A 136 -3.71 25.70 4.09
N ARG A 137 -2.92 25.29 5.06
CA ARG A 137 -3.40 25.22 6.44
C ARG A 137 -3.83 26.64 6.78
N GLU A 138 -5.13 26.91 6.77
CA GLU A 138 -5.68 28.09 7.42
C GLU A 138 -5.10 28.13 8.83
N ARG A 139 -4.20 29.06 9.05
CA ARG A 139 -3.77 29.40 10.40
C ARG A 139 -5.03 29.92 11.11
N PRO A 140 -5.44 29.35 12.23
CA PRO A 140 -6.53 29.94 13.00
C PRO A 140 -6.14 31.39 13.30
N SER A 141 -6.94 32.32 12.80
CA SER A 141 -6.83 33.74 13.08
C SER A 141 -6.88 33.90 14.59
N GLY A 142 -5.77 34.29 15.18
CA GLY A 142 -5.71 34.56 16.61
C GLY A 142 -6.73 35.65 16.97
N PRO A 143 -7.30 35.61 18.17
CA PRO A 143 -8.30 36.59 18.59
C PRO A 143 -7.68 37.98 18.60
N THR A 144 -8.26 38.87 17.82
CA THR A 144 -7.96 40.29 17.81
C THR A 144 -8.23 40.83 19.21
N SER A 145 -7.17 41.09 19.96
CA SER A 145 -7.24 41.81 21.24
C SER A 145 -7.83 43.21 21.03
N ARG A 146 -9.11 43.34 21.29
CA ARG A 146 -9.76 44.64 21.47
C ARG A 146 -9.24 45.24 22.75
N ARG A 147 -8.26 46.11 22.63
CA ARG A 147 -7.84 47.03 23.67
C ARG A 147 -9.00 48.04 23.84
N ALA A 148 -9.77 47.90 24.88
CA ALA A 148 -10.68 48.94 25.31
C ALA A 148 -9.87 50.04 26.03
N ALA A 149 -9.74 51.16 25.35
CA ALA A 149 -9.39 52.40 26.02
C ALA A 149 -10.69 53.04 26.53
N GLY A 150 -10.67 53.60 27.71
CA GLY A 150 -11.73 54.50 28.07
C GLY A 150 -11.96 54.65 29.57
N ARG A 151 -11.35 55.63 30.18
CA ARG A 151 -11.76 56.54 31.28
C ARG A 151 -12.03 55.93 32.66
#